data_8e6394a99c899de36fc6f752cc045657
#
_entry.id   8e6394a99c899de36fc6f752cc045657
#
_cell.length_a   1.000
_cell.length_b   1.000
_cell.length_c   1.000
_cell.angle_alpha   90.00
_cell.angle_beta   90.00
_cell.angle_gamma   90.00
#
_symmetry.space_group_name_H-M   'P 1'
#
loop_
_entity.id
_entity.type
_entity.pdbx_description
1 polymer ?
#
loop_
_entity_poly.entity_id
_entity_poly.type
_entity_poly.pdbx_seq_one_letter_code
_entity_poly.pdbx_strand_id
1 'polypeptide(L)'
;MYRDAVHELLTKPPPRRTDVKKIILHGRKVVGGSAEGEALVTSEAISGWGGIDPMKGIVIERRHQLSGRSFKSKVLVFPGAKGSSGWSTRFHVARLAGAAPAALIFSEMTTKVGLGAVVTHAPAVTDLDQDPLQVIETGDWVKVDADKGIVEVTKKEKY
;
A
#
# COMPACT_ATOMS: atom_id res chain seq x y z
N MET A 1 9.39 11.86 -41.49
CA MET A 1 8.63 12.18 -40.27
C MET A 1 8.47 11.00 -39.35
N TYR A 2 7.92 9.90 -39.81
CA TYR A 2 7.71 8.71 -39.01
C TYR A 2 9.01 8.01 -38.53
N ARG A 3 10.03 7.97 -39.41
CA ARG A 3 11.34 7.34 -39.12
C ARG A 3 12.13 8.11 -38.07
N ASP A 4 12.03 9.43 -38.01
CA ASP A 4 12.78 10.26 -37.06
C ASP A 4 12.21 10.14 -35.64
N ALA A 5 10.87 10.09 -35.49
CA ALA A 5 10.20 9.90 -34.20
C ALA A 5 10.50 8.50 -33.61
N VAL A 6 10.51 7.46 -34.44
CA VAL A 6 10.85 6.10 -34.01
C VAL A 6 12.32 5.99 -33.65
N HIS A 7 13.21 6.61 -34.42
CA HIS A 7 14.65 6.64 -34.14
C HIS A 7 14.94 7.37 -32.82
N GLU A 8 14.26 8.48 -32.57
CA GLU A 8 14.38 9.24 -31.32
C GLU A 8 13.93 8.42 -30.11
N LEU A 9 12.82 7.67 -30.22
CA LEU A 9 12.34 6.77 -29.18
C LEU A 9 13.30 5.61 -28.90
N LEU A 10 13.95 5.05 -29.94
CA LEU A 10 14.88 3.94 -29.81
C LEU A 10 16.27 4.35 -29.31
N THR A 11 16.64 5.60 -29.52
CA THR A 11 17.94 6.14 -29.09
C THR A 11 17.91 6.91 -27.79
N LYS A 12 16.71 7.18 -27.25
CA LYS A 12 16.56 7.86 -25.96
C LYS A 12 17.08 6.95 -24.85
N PRO A 13 18.10 7.36 -24.08
CA PRO A 13 18.57 6.55 -22.99
C PRO A 13 17.47 6.34 -21.97
N PRO A 14 17.44 5.18 -21.29
CA PRO A 14 16.49 4.99 -20.21
C PRO A 14 16.67 6.08 -19.15
N PRO A 15 15.58 6.55 -18.51
CA PRO A 15 15.69 7.60 -17.51
C PRO A 15 16.69 7.18 -16.42
N ARG A 16 17.61 8.07 -16.10
CA ARG A 16 18.58 7.83 -15.05
C ARG A 16 17.84 7.65 -13.72
N ARG A 17 18.37 6.80 -12.86
CA ARG A 17 17.82 6.57 -11.51
C ARG A 17 17.64 7.87 -10.71
N THR A 18 18.38 8.92 -11.06
CA THR A 18 18.29 10.27 -10.50
C THR A 18 17.10 11.08 -11.00
N ASP A 19 16.45 10.65 -12.09
CA ASP A 19 15.30 11.35 -12.68
C ASP A 19 13.97 10.88 -12.08
N VAL A 20 14.00 9.92 -11.18
CA VAL A 20 12.81 9.36 -10.53
C VAL A 20 12.44 10.23 -9.34
N LYS A 21 11.19 10.69 -9.32
CA LYS A 21 10.68 11.52 -8.23
C LYS A 21 10.52 10.69 -6.96
N LYS A 22 11.18 11.13 -5.89
CA LYS A 22 11.05 10.58 -4.55
C LYS A 22 10.39 11.57 -3.62
N ILE A 23 9.51 11.07 -2.75
CA ILE A 23 8.81 11.85 -1.74
C ILE A 23 9.02 11.17 -0.39
N ILE A 24 9.33 11.96 0.63
CA ILE A 24 9.48 11.46 2.00
C ILE A 24 8.33 11.99 2.85
N LEU A 25 7.61 11.08 3.49
CA LEU A 25 6.54 11.39 4.42
C LEU A 25 6.97 10.98 5.84
N HIS A 26 6.54 11.75 6.82
CA HIS A 26 6.79 11.46 8.24
C HIS A 26 5.47 11.25 8.96
N GLY A 27 5.40 10.20 9.75
CA GLY A 27 4.20 9.83 10.49
C GLY A 27 4.51 9.16 11.81
N ARG A 28 3.50 8.50 12.35
CA ARG A 28 3.56 7.84 13.65
C ARG A 28 3.57 6.32 13.47
N LYS A 29 4.48 5.67 14.19
CA LYS A 29 4.53 4.20 14.26
C LYS A 29 3.27 3.64 14.92
N VAL A 30 2.70 2.62 14.28
CA VAL A 30 1.65 1.77 14.87
C VAL A 30 2.24 0.39 15.18
N VAL A 31 2.91 -0.22 14.23
CA VAL A 31 3.66 -1.47 14.39
C VAL A 31 5.06 -1.27 13.81
N GLY A 32 6.08 -1.62 14.57
CA GLY A 32 7.47 -1.44 14.19
C GLY A 32 7.91 -2.36 13.05
N GLY A 33 9.13 -2.12 12.58
CA GLY A 33 9.75 -2.85 11.50
C GLY A 33 9.85 -2.05 10.22
N SER A 34 10.42 -2.66 9.20
CA SER A 34 10.53 -2.06 7.88
C SER A 34 10.17 -3.06 6.80
N ALA A 35 9.55 -2.56 5.75
CA ALA A 35 9.19 -3.35 4.57
C ALA A 35 9.07 -2.43 3.36
N GLU A 36 9.13 -3.01 2.18
CA GLU A 36 8.93 -2.26 0.95
C GLU A 36 8.16 -3.09 -0.06
N GLY A 37 7.48 -2.42 -0.93
CA GLY A 37 6.69 -3.06 -1.98
C GLY A 37 5.97 -2.06 -2.86
N GLU A 38 5.31 -2.60 -3.85
CA GLU A 38 4.43 -1.84 -4.73
C GLU A 38 3.19 -1.40 -3.95
N ALA A 39 2.80 -0.14 -4.08
CA ALA A 39 1.61 0.38 -3.41
C ALA A 39 0.33 -0.14 -4.06
N LEU A 40 -0.65 -0.43 -3.21
CA LEU A 40 -2.04 -0.66 -3.58
C LEU A 40 -2.89 0.34 -2.80
N VAL A 41 -3.50 1.29 -3.49
CA VAL A 41 -4.13 2.47 -2.88
C VAL A 41 -5.63 2.47 -3.11
N THR A 42 -6.39 2.77 -2.07
CA THR A 42 -7.84 2.98 -2.15
C THR A 42 -8.28 4.13 -1.26
N SER A 43 -9.26 4.90 -1.71
CA SER A 43 -9.93 5.91 -0.89
C SER A 43 -11.10 5.34 -0.08
N GLU A 44 -11.40 4.06 -0.24
CA GLU A 44 -12.48 3.38 0.49
C GLU A 44 -11.94 2.54 1.63
N ALA A 45 -12.63 2.56 2.77
CA ALA A 45 -12.32 1.67 3.88
C ALA A 45 -12.48 0.20 3.44
N ILE A 46 -11.71 -0.68 4.07
CA ILE A 46 -11.71 -2.11 3.74
C ILE A 46 -12.44 -2.88 4.83
N SER A 47 -13.33 -3.77 4.42
CA SER A 47 -14.03 -4.70 5.29
C SER A 47 -13.25 -6.01 5.42
N GLY A 48 -13.23 -6.61 6.60
CA GLY A 48 -12.64 -7.94 6.81
C GLY A 48 -13.59 -9.04 6.33
N TRP A 49 -14.72 -9.17 7.00
CA TRP A 49 -15.75 -10.14 6.63
C TRP A 49 -16.50 -9.66 5.38
N GLY A 50 -16.54 -10.52 4.36
CA GLY A 50 -17.14 -10.19 3.07
C GLY A 50 -16.32 -9.21 2.22
N GLY A 51 -15.23 -8.66 2.76
CA GLY A 51 -14.39 -7.71 2.05
C GLY A 51 -13.12 -8.30 1.46
N ILE A 52 -12.54 -9.30 2.14
CA ILE A 52 -11.33 -9.97 1.64
C ILE A 52 -11.46 -11.49 1.65
N ASP A 53 -10.73 -12.12 0.73
CA ASP A 53 -10.40 -13.54 0.80
C ASP A 53 -8.99 -13.63 1.41
N PRO A 54 -8.86 -14.02 2.70
CA PRO A 54 -7.55 -14.00 3.35
C PRO A 54 -6.62 -15.09 2.88
N MET A 55 -7.16 -16.19 2.36
CA MET A 55 -6.32 -17.28 1.85
C MET A 55 -5.60 -16.90 0.56
N LYS A 56 -6.24 -16.06 -0.26
CA LYS A 56 -5.69 -15.60 -1.55
C LYS A 56 -5.07 -14.21 -1.48
N GLY A 57 -5.37 -13.44 -0.43
CA GLY A 57 -4.92 -12.06 -0.30
C GLY A 57 -5.56 -11.13 -1.33
N ILE A 58 -6.85 -11.27 -1.55
CA ILE A 58 -7.62 -10.56 -2.58
C ILE A 58 -8.80 -9.84 -1.96
N VAL A 59 -9.09 -8.63 -2.44
CA VAL A 59 -10.33 -7.91 -2.11
C VAL A 59 -11.48 -8.52 -2.91
N ILE A 60 -12.53 -8.96 -2.22
CA ILE A 60 -13.68 -9.64 -2.82
C ILE A 60 -14.98 -8.83 -2.76
N GLU A 61 -15.02 -7.72 -2.06
CA GLU A 61 -16.19 -6.83 -2.04
C GLU A 61 -16.46 -6.28 -3.44
N ARG A 62 -17.60 -6.65 -4.01
CA ARG A 62 -17.89 -6.45 -5.45
C ARG A 62 -17.88 -4.99 -5.91
N ARG A 63 -18.33 -4.07 -5.05
CA ARG A 63 -18.40 -2.63 -5.37
C ARG A 63 -17.21 -1.82 -4.86
N HIS A 64 -16.21 -2.49 -4.33
CA HIS A 64 -15.03 -1.80 -3.83
C HIS A 64 -14.07 -1.43 -4.98
N GLN A 65 -13.37 -0.29 -4.84
CA GLN A 65 -12.36 0.16 -5.81
C GLN A 65 -11.31 -0.92 -6.11
N LEU A 66 -10.95 -1.72 -5.10
CA LEU A 66 -9.93 -2.76 -5.22
C LEU A 66 -10.51 -4.15 -5.52
N SER A 67 -11.79 -4.25 -5.88
CA SER A 67 -12.42 -5.56 -6.16
C SER A 67 -11.58 -6.38 -7.14
N GLY A 68 -11.25 -7.62 -6.74
CA GLY A 68 -10.41 -8.52 -7.53
C GLY A 68 -8.90 -8.26 -7.47
N ARG A 69 -8.46 -7.20 -6.79
CA ARG A 69 -7.04 -6.86 -6.67
C ARG A 69 -6.39 -7.61 -5.50
N SER A 70 -5.16 -8.05 -5.72
CA SER A 70 -4.35 -8.68 -4.68
C SER A 70 -3.61 -7.65 -3.85
N PHE A 71 -3.67 -7.80 -2.52
CA PHE A 71 -2.86 -7.02 -1.59
C PHE A 71 -1.63 -7.79 -1.08
N LYS A 72 -1.48 -9.05 -1.50
CA LYS A 72 -0.36 -9.88 -1.07
C LYS A 72 0.98 -9.22 -1.40
N SER A 73 1.81 -9.06 -0.38
CA SER A 73 3.15 -8.45 -0.46
C SER A 73 3.15 -6.99 -0.98
N LYS A 74 2.01 -6.34 -0.99
CA LYS A 74 1.86 -4.93 -1.37
C LYS A 74 1.94 -4.03 -0.12
N VAL A 75 2.31 -2.78 -0.33
CA VAL A 75 2.09 -1.74 0.68
C VAL A 75 0.66 -1.24 0.49
N LEU A 76 -0.21 -1.60 1.43
CA LEU A 76 -1.62 -1.26 1.38
C LEU A 76 -1.84 0.13 1.96
N VAL A 77 -2.39 1.04 1.15
CA VAL A 77 -2.66 2.43 1.54
C VAL A 77 -4.17 2.66 1.47
N PHE A 78 -4.79 2.93 2.60
CA PHE A 78 -6.24 2.97 2.74
C PHE A 78 -6.67 3.85 3.91
N PRO A 79 -7.96 4.29 3.96
CA PRO A 79 -8.42 5.12 5.08
C PRO A 79 -8.45 4.38 6.41
N GLY A 80 -8.91 3.14 6.42
CA GLY A 80 -9.06 2.37 7.64
C GLY A 80 -9.97 1.16 7.47
N ALA A 81 -10.32 0.54 8.59
CA ALA A 81 -11.18 -0.63 8.66
C ALA A 81 -12.65 -0.24 8.77
N LYS A 82 -13.51 -0.99 8.11
CA LYS A 82 -14.97 -0.92 8.30
C LYS A 82 -15.53 -2.31 8.62
N GLY A 83 -16.73 -2.35 9.17
CA GLY A 83 -17.42 -3.59 9.49
C GLY A 83 -17.19 -4.05 10.91
N SER A 84 -17.28 -5.36 11.15
CA SER A 84 -17.23 -5.95 12.48
C SER A 84 -15.84 -5.94 13.11
N SER A 85 -15.78 -6.20 14.41
CA SER A 85 -14.55 -6.37 15.18
C SER A 85 -13.72 -7.60 14.73
N GLY A 86 -14.28 -8.49 13.91
CA GLY A 86 -13.55 -9.60 13.30
C GLY A 86 -12.57 -9.20 12.20
N TRP A 87 -12.40 -7.91 11.94
CA TRP A 87 -11.47 -7.40 10.94
C TRP A 87 -10.05 -7.93 11.13
N SER A 88 -9.55 -7.88 12.36
CA SER A 88 -8.22 -8.38 12.70
C SER A 88 -8.08 -9.88 12.47
N THR A 89 -9.12 -10.66 12.76
CA THR A 89 -9.11 -12.13 12.55
C THR A 89 -8.87 -12.47 11.08
N ARG A 90 -9.52 -11.75 10.17
CA ARG A 90 -9.38 -12.01 8.73
C ARG A 90 -7.96 -11.69 8.23
N PHE A 91 -7.37 -10.59 8.67
CA PHE A 91 -5.99 -10.25 8.32
C PHE A 91 -4.98 -11.17 9.01
N HIS A 92 -5.27 -11.66 10.21
CA HIS A 92 -4.46 -12.70 10.85
C HIS A 92 -4.44 -13.99 10.01
N VAL A 93 -5.58 -14.43 9.50
CA VAL A 93 -5.66 -15.59 8.59
C VAL A 93 -4.84 -15.32 7.33
N ALA A 94 -4.90 -14.13 6.76
CA ALA A 94 -4.09 -13.78 5.59
C ALA A 94 -2.58 -13.94 5.88
N ARG A 95 -2.12 -13.52 7.05
CA ARG A 95 -0.74 -13.72 7.47
C ARG A 95 -0.39 -15.20 7.55
N LEU A 96 -1.21 -16.01 8.21
CA LEU A 96 -0.97 -17.45 8.35
C LEU A 96 -0.96 -18.15 6.99
N ALA A 97 -1.72 -17.66 6.03
CA ALA A 97 -1.75 -18.18 4.67
C ALA A 97 -0.59 -17.66 3.79
N GLY A 98 0.24 -16.77 4.31
CA GLY A 98 1.32 -16.16 3.53
C GLY A 98 0.83 -15.14 2.50
N ALA A 99 -0.38 -14.58 2.68
CA ALA A 99 -1.03 -13.70 1.73
C ALA A 99 -1.22 -12.27 2.25
N ALA A 100 -0.57 -11.93 3.37
CA ALA A 100 -0.69 -10.61 3.98
C ALA A 100 -0.02 -9.49 3.18
N PRO A 101 -0.45 -8.23 3.37
CA PRO A 101 0.30 -7.08 2.89
C PRO A 101 1.72 -7.02 3.48
N ALA A 102 2.64 -6.38 2.76
CA ALA A 102 4.00 -6.15 3.26
C ALA A 102 4.04 -5.07 4.34
N ALA A 103 3.22 -4.04 4.22
CA ALA A 103 3.10 -2.93 5.16
C ALA A 103 1.72 -2.30 5.03
N LEU A 104 1.33 -1.54 6.07
CA LEU A 104 0.06 -0.83 6.11
C LEU A 104 0.28 0.66 6.35
N ILE A 105 -0.39 1.48 5.55
CA ILE A 105 -0.46 2.94 5.73
C ILE A 105 -1.94 3.31 5.76
N PHE A 106 -2.39 3.90 6.86
CA PHE A 106 -3.81 4.26 7.00
C PHE A 106 -4.01 5.60 7.67
N SER A 107 -5.12 6.27 7.32
CA SER A 107 -5.42 7.63 7.77
C SER A 107 -6.14 7.66 9.11
N GLU A 108 -7.03 6.69 9.36
CA GLU A 108 -7.86 6.65 10.57
C GLU A 108 -7.42 5.53 11.50
N MET A 109 -6.86 5.90 12.64
CA MET A 109 -6.52 4.95 13.68
C MET A 109 -7.77 4.56 14.46
N THR A 110 -8.13 3.28 14.38
CA THR A 110 -9.19 2.66 15.16
C THR A 110 -8.66 1.40 15.83
N THR A 111 -9.38 0.91 16.84
CA THR A 111 -9.04 -0.35 17.52
C THR A 111 -8.97 -1.52 16.52
N LYS A 112 -9.89 -1.54 15.54
CA LYS A 112 -9.93 -2.60 14.50
C LYS A 112 -8.66 -2.64 13.67
N VAL A 113 -8.27 -1.50 13.11
CA VAL A 113 -7.10 -1.43 12.23
C VAL A 113 -5.80 -1.57 13.00
N GLY A 114 -5.73 -1.00 14.21
CA GLY A 114 -4.56 -1.14 15.07
C GLY A 114 -4.30 -2.58 15.47
N LEU A 115 -5.33 -3.28 15.94
CA LEU A 115 -5.23 -4.70 16.26
C LEU A 115 -4.92 -5.54 15.02
N GLY A 116 -5.55 -5.22 13.90
CA GLY A 116 -5.27 -5.88 12.62
C GLY A 116 -3.80 -5.75 12.21
N ALA A 117 -3.23 -4.57 12.33
CA ALA A 117 -1.81 -4.35 12.03
C ALA A 117 -0.90 -5.21 12.93
N VAL A 118 -1.20 -5.26 14.24
CA VAL A 118 -0.43 -6.07 15.21
C VAL A 118 -0.45 -7.55 14.82
N VAL A 119 -1.63 -8.13 14.61
CA VAL A 119 -1.75 -9.57 14.32
C VAL A 119 -1.27 -9.94 12.92
N THR A 120 -1.25 -8.99 12.00
CA THR A 120 -0.70 -9.17 10.66
C THR A 120 0.84 -9.15 10.67
N HIS A 121 1.45 -8.61 11.73
CA HIS A 121 2.90 -8.40 11.84
C HIS A 121 3.45 -7.54 10.70
N ALA A 122 2.62 -6.70 10.11
CA ALA A 122 3.06 -5.79 9.06
C ALA A 122 3.54 -4.47 9.70
N PRO A 123 4.70 -3.95 9.28
CA PRO A 123 5.06 -2.58 9.64
C PRO A 123 3.92 -1.63 9.27
N ALA A 124 3.52 -0.77 10.20
CA ALA A 124 2.34 0.07 10.01
C ALA A 124 2.57 1.48 10.54
N VAL A 125 2.15 2.47 9.77
CA VAL A 125 2.23 3.89 10.12
C VAL A 125 0.91 4.59 9.85
N THR A 126 0.67 5.65 10.61
CA THR A 126 -0.49 6.54 10.47
C THR A 126 -0.06 7.99 10.74
N ASP A 127 -1.01 8.92 10.69
CA ASP A 127 -0.77 10.34 10.97
C ASP A 127 0.41 10.92 10.18
N LEU A 128 0.45 10.62 8.88
CA LEU A 128 1.47 11.19 8.00
C LEU A 128 1.29 12.71 7.83
N ASP A 129 2.41 13.41 7.66
CA ASP A 129 2.44 14.87 7.51
C ASP A 129 1.81 15.39 6.22
N GLN A 130 1.52 14.50 5.26
CA GLN A 130 0.70 14.76 4.09
C GLN A 130 -0.30 13.62 3.93
N ASP A 131 -1.44 13.88 3.29
CA ASP A 131 -2.44 12.86 3.03
C ASP A 131 -1.86 11.78 2.09
N PRO A 132 -1.65 10.55 2.57
CA PRO A 132 -1.07 9.50 1.74
C PRO A 132 -1.93 9.16 0.51
N LEU A 133 -3.25 9.35 0.60
CA LEU A 133 -4.16 9.08 -0.52
C LEU A 133 -4.00 10.10 -1.66
N GLN A 134 -3.44 11.27 -1.37
CA GLN A 134 -3.15 12.29 -2.38
C GLN A 134 -1.73 12.16 -2.95
N VAL A 135 -0.81 11.59 -2.19
CA VAL A 135 0.61 11.52 -2.55
C VAL A 135 0.97 10.19 -3.22
N ILE A 136 0.42 9.08 -2.72
CA ILE A 136 0.76 7.73 -3.17
C ILE A 136 -0.28 7.23 -4.17
N GLU A 137 0.19 6.74 -5.30
CA GLU A 137 -0.64 6.11 -6.31
C GLU A 137 -0.35 4.60 -6.39
N THR A 138 -1.35 3.82 -6.75
CA THR A 138 -1.14 2.39 -7.02
C THR A 138 -0.06 2.20 -8.08
N GLY A 139 0.91 1.35 -7.79
CA GLY A 139 2.07 1.11 -8.64
C GLY A 139 3.34 1.84 -8.22
N ASP A 140 3.24 2.85 -7.36
CA ASP A 140 4.43 3.48 -6.79
C ASP A 140 5.19 2.46 -5.93
N TRP A 141 6.52 2.62 -5.83
CA TRP A 141 7.31 1.81 -4.92
C TRP A 141 7.43 2.51 -3.58
N VAL A 142 7.06 1.84 -2.50
CA VAL A 142 6.98 2.44 -1.17
C VAL A 142 7.85 1.66 -0.19
N LYS A 143 8.73 2.37 0.51
CA LYS A 143 9.49 1.85 1.64
C LYS A 143 8.91 2.41 2.93
N VAL A 144 8.57 1.54 3.86
CA VAL A 144 8.06 1.90 5.17
C VAL A 144 9.09 1.54 6.22
N ASP A 145 9.65 2.55 6.89
CA ASP A 145 10.44 2.38 8.10
C ASP A 145 9.59 2.85 9.28
N ALA A 146 8.80 1.93 9.81
CA ALA A 146 7.84 2.27 10.86
C ALA A 146 8.51 2.68 12.16
N ASP A 147 9.67 2.13 12.49
CA ASP A 147 10.40 2.48 13.70
C ASP A 147 10.81 3.96 13.72
N LYS A 148 11.14 4.50 12.56
CA LYS A 148 11.46 5.93 12.39
C LYS A 148 10.25 6.77 12.00
N GLY A 149 9.11 6.14 11.68
CA GLY A 149 7.93 6.84 11.17
C GLY A 149 8.15 7.43 9.78
N ILE A 150 9.00 6.84 8.96
CA ILE A 150 9.37 7.36 7.63
C ILE A 150 8.76 6.48 6.54
N VAL A 151 8.15 7.15 5.56
CA VAL A 151 7.65 6.53 4.33
C VAL A 151 8.34 7.19 3.15
N GLU A 152 9.09 6.40 2.38
CA GLU A 152 9.75 6.84 1.16
C GLU A 152 8.96 6.35 -0.05
N VAL A 153 8.47 7.28 -0.85
CA VAL A 153 7.68 6.99 -2.05
C VAL A 153 8.52 7.27 -3.29
N THR A 154 8.75 6.25 -4.08
CA THR A 154 9.35 6.40 -5.41
C THR A 154 8.22 6.33 -6.43
N LYS A 155 7.94 7.46 -7.08
CA LYS A 155 6.83 7.55 -8.03
C LYS A 155 7.09 6.65 -9.24
N LYS A 156 6.03 5.95 -9.67
CA LYS A 156 6.09 5.15 -10.91
C LYS A 156 6.33 6.07 -12.10
N GLU A 157 7.05 5.56 -13.08
CA GLU A 157 7.29 6.28 -14.32
C GLU A 157 5.97 6.37 -15.12
N LYS A 158 5.69 7.57 -15.63
CA LYS A 158 4.57 7.82 -16.55
C LYS A 158 5.13 7.88 -17.96
N TYR A 159 4.77 6.91 -18.78
CA TYR A 159 5.07 6.89 -20.21
C TYR A 159 3.90 7.47 -21.02
#